data_f463f5508869d7899c5defdb0e5b44b3
#
_entry.id   f463f5508869d7899c5defdb0e5b44b3
#
_cell.length_a   1.000
_cell.length_b   1.000
_cell.length_c   1.000
_cell.angle_alpha   90.00
_cell.angle_beta   90.00
_cell.angle_gamma   90.00
#
_symmetry.space_group_name_H-M   'P 1'
#
loop_
_entity.id
_entity.type
_entity.pdbx_description
1 polymer ?
#
loop_
_entity_poly.entity_id
_entity_poly.type
_entity_poly.pdbx_seq_one_letter_code
_entity_poly.pdbx_strand_id
1 'polypeptide(L)'
;MSIELMGLTTGNETIKLYEPCSMVITRAWDSPAAQLDITLPHEGVLDDLTRIQVKHDTEVLFAGFCDELVRSVDGDGAFVSISARTPGALLCDNEALPKTYTDLTAQGYFNAEIKPLGFTALTLSDTSASAATFQLNKGHSIWEAFSILCFRLYGRDPHMTADNRLVVEALTGDDPFIISNEVTKTGVARYC
;
A
#
# COMPACT_ATOMS: atom_id res chain seq x y z
N MET A 1 3.77 -23.13 -9.85
CA MET A 1 3.64 -21.68 -9.59
C MET A 1 2.28 -21.27 -10.10
N SER A 2 1.37 -20.91 -9.21
CA SER A 2 0.02 -20.48 -9.58
C SER A 2 -0.26 -19.10 -8.97
N ILE A 3 -0.80 -18.21 -9.80
CA ILE A 3 -1.36 -16.94 -9.33
C ILE A 3 -2.84 -17.19 -9.03
N GLU A 4 -3.27 -16.78 -7.86
CA GLU A 4 -4.67 -16.85 -7.45
C GLU A 4 -5.21 -15.44 -7.22
N LEU A 5 -6.35 -15.17 -7.85
CA LEU A 5 -7.06 -13.90 -7.76
C LEU A 5 -8.40 -14.13 -7.06
N MET A 6 -8.61 -13.38 -5.99
CA MET A 6 -9.84 -13.44 -5.20
C MET A 6 -10.43 -12.04 -5.11
N GLY A 7 -11.74 -11.94 -5.36
CA GLY A 7 -12.52 -10.72 -5.17
C GLY A 7 -13.52 -10.88 -4.03
N LEU A 8 -13.77 -9.79 -3.29
CA LEU A 8 -14.87 -9.69 -2.35
C LEU A 8 -15.93 -8.79 -2.97
N THR A 9 -17.13 -9.31 -3.16
CA THR A 9 -18.25 -8.58 -3.77
C THR A 9 -18.89 -7.60 -2.77
N THR A 10 -19.73 -6.71 -3.27
CA THR A 10 -20.58 -5.84 -2.44
C THR A 10 -21.57 -6.65 -1.58
N GLY A 11 -21.95 -7.84 -2.03
CA GLY A 11 -22.75 -8.81 -1.26
C GLY A 11 -21.98 -9.56 -0.18
N ASN A 12 -20.70 -9.23 0.04
CA ASN A 12 -19.80 -9.88 1.00
C ASN A 12 -19.49 -11.34 0.67
N GLU A 13 -19.57 -11.73 -0.59
CA GLU A 13 -19.20 -13.03 -1.09
C GLU A 13 -17.76 -12.99 -1.63
N THR A 14 -16.96 -14.00 -1.28
CA THR A 14 -15.63 -14.18 -1.85
C THR A 14 -15.73 -15.03 -3.10
N ILE A 15 -15.25 -14.48 -4.21
CA ILE A 15 -15.24 -15.15 -5.51
C ILE A 15 -13.82 -15.31 -6.04
N LYS A 16 -13.59 -16.40 -6.75
CA LYS A 16 -12.35 -16.58 -7.51
C LYS A 16 -12.52 -15.91 -8.88
N LEU A 17 -11.57 -15.07 -9.23
CA LEU A 17 -11.54 -14.39 -10.52
C LEU A 17 -10.82 -15.25 -11.56
N TYR A 18 -11.08 -14.95 -12.84
CA TYR A 18 -10.42 -15.63 -13.96
C TYR A 18 -8.93 -15.28 -14.03
N GLU A 19 -8.19 -16.06 -14.79
CA GLU A 19 -6.79 -15.75 -15.10
C GLU A 19 -6.70 -14.44 -15.89
N PRO A 20 -5.82 -13.50 -15.48
CA PRO A 20 -5.76 -12.19 -16.11
C PRO A 20 -5.08 -12.23 -17.47
N CYS A 21 -5.60 -11.43 -18.41
CA CYS A 21 -4.90 -11.10 -19.65
C CYS A 21 -3.68 -10.20 -19.39
N SER A 22 -3.82 -9.28 -18.43
CA SER A 22 -2.72 -8.44 -17.96
C SER A 22 -2.89 -8.14 -16.47
N MET A 23 -1.77 -8.00 -15.78
CA MET A 23 -1.74 -7.62 -14.37
C MET A 23 -0.45 -6.85 -14.08
N VAL A 24 -0.59 -5.67 -13.47
CA VAL A 24 0.51 -4.83 -13.04
C VAL A 24 0.31 -4.44 -11.59
N ILE A 25 1.30 -4.71 -10.74
CA ILE A 25 1.35 -4.22 -9.36
C ILE A 25 2.47 -3.18 -9.29
N THR A 26 2.11 -1.95 -8.96
CA THR A 26 3.04 -0.84 -8.83
C THR A 26 3.22 -0.51 -7.35
N ARG A 27 4.48 -0.42 -6.92
CA ARG A 27 4.87 0.04 -5.58
C ARG A 27 5.95 1.10 -5.70
N ALA A 28 5.82 2.17 -4.93
CA ALA A 28 6.84 3.19 -4.78
C ALA A 28 7.34 3.17 -3.33
N TRP A 29 8.64 3.42 -3.15
CA TRP A 29 9.25 3.40 -1.82
C TRP A 29 8.71 4.50 -0.90
N ASP A 30 8.42 5.65 -1.49
CA ASP A 30 7.93 6.87 -0.82
C ASP A 30 6.41 6.91 -0.65
N SER A 31 5.70 5.92 -1.18
CA SER A 31 4.24 5.80 -1.07
C SER A 31 3.84 4.62 -0.19
N PRO A 32 2.90 4.80 0.74
CA PRO A 32 2.34 3.70 1.53
C PRO A 32 1.38 2.84 0.70
N ALA A 33 0.91 3.35 -0.44
CA ALA A 33 -0.05 2.69 -1.30
C ALA A 33 0.64 1.93 -2.44
N ALA A 34 0.30 0.65 -2.60
CA ALA A 34 0.53 -0.06 -3.84
C ALA A 34 -0.74 0.02 -4.71
N GLN A 35 -0.56 0.05 -6.03
CA GLN A 35 -1.64 0.02 -7.01
C GLN A 35 -1.63 -1.32 -7.75
N LEU A 36 -2.80 -1.84 -8.03
CA LEU A 36 -3.03 -2.99 -8.91
C LEU A 36 -3.89 -2.54 -10.07
N ASP A 37 -3.43 -2.78 -11.29
CA ASP A 37 -4.20 -2.67 -12.52
C ASP A 37 -4.26 -4.04 -13.18
N ILE A 38 -5.47 -4.53 -13.45
CA ILE A 38 -5.69 -5.87 -13.97
C ILE A 38 -6.78 -5.86 -15.03
N THR A 39 -6.60 -6.65 -16.09
CA THR A 39 -7.63 -6.91 -17.10
C THR A 39 -7.91 -8.40 -17.14
N LEU A 40 -9.18 -8.76 -17.02
CA LEU A 40 -9.68 -10.12 -17.00
C LEU A 40 -10.60 -10.35 -18.20
N PRO A 41 -10.55 -11.51 -18.85
CA PRO A 41 -11.64 -11.93 -19.73
C PRO A 41 -12.86 -12.20 -18.84
N HIS A 42 -14.03 -11.78 -19.24
CA HIS A 42 -15.23 -12.01 -18.45
C HIS A 42 -16.46 -12.18 -19.33
N GLU A 43 -17.06 -13.36 -19.23
CA GLU A 43 -18.35 -13.67 -19.84
C GLU A 43 -19.43 -13.67 -18.75
N GLY A 44 -20.42 -12.80 -18.86
CA GLY A 44 -21.55 -12.73 -17.94
C GLY A 44 -21.57 -11.49 -17.07
N VAL A 45 -22.20 -11.59 -15.89
CA VAL A 45 -22.34 -10.49 -14.93
C VAL A 45 -21.37 -10.74 -13.77
N LEU A 46 -20.40 -9.86 -13.61
CA LEU A 46 -19.57 -9.82 -12.42
C LEU A 46 -20.16 -8.77 -11.47
N ASP A 47 -20.44 -9.16 -10.23
CA ASP A 47 -20.85 -8.21 -9.20
C ASP A 47 -19.73 -7.22 -8.91
N ASP A 48 -20.10 -6.02 -8.44
CA ASP A 48 -19.13 -5.01 -8.08
C ASP A 48 -18.27 -5.50 -6.92
N LEU A 49 -16.97 -5.32 -7.08
CA LEU A 49 -15.98 -5.74 -6.09
C LEU A 49 -15.68 -4.60 -5.12
N THR A 50 -15.60 -4.92 -3.85
CA THR A 50 -15.14 -4.01 -2.80
C THR A 50 -13.67 -4.18 -2.49
N ARG A 51 -13.17 -5.42 -2.62
CA ARG A 51 -11.76 -5.75 -2.36
C ARG A 51 -11.25 -6.77 -3.36
N ILE A 52 -9.94 -6.75 -3.55
CA ILE A 52 -9.23 -7.73 -4.38
C ILE A 52 -7.96 -8.19 -3.67
N GLN A 53 -7.65 -9.47 -3.82
CA GLN A 53 -6.41 -10.07 -3.32
C GLN A 53 -5.75 -10.87 -4.43
N VAL A 54 -4.44 -10.70 -4.54
CA VAL A 54 -3.56 -11.46 -5.44
C VAL A 54 -2.60 -12.27 -4.59
N LYS A 55 -2.54 -13.57 -4.83
CA LYS A 55 -1.59 -14.47 -4.20
C LYS A 55 -0.72 -15.16 -5.25
N HIS A 56 0.51 -15.45 -4.89
CA HIS A 56 1.38 -16.36 -5.59
C HIS A 56 1.70 -17.52 -4.64
N ASP A 57 1.15 -18.68 -4.94
CA ASP A 57 1.14 -19.83 -4.04
C ASP A 57 0.56 -19.46 -2.65
N THR A 58 1.38 -19.34 -1.62
CA THR A 58 0.96 -18.95 -0.25
C THR A 58 1.23 -17.48 0.08
N GLU A 59 1.98 -16.77 -0.77
CA GLU A 59 2.39 -15.40 -0.55
C GLU A 59 1.33 -14.41 -1.07
N VAL A 60 0.95 -13.44 -0.23
CA VAL A 60 0.07 -12.33 -0.65
C VAL A 60 0.92 -11.29 -1.35
N LEU A 61 0.72 -11.14 -2.66
CA LEU A 61 1.37 -10.10 -3.45
C LEU A 61 0.65 -8.76 -3.37
N PHE A 62 -0.68 -8.79 -3.23
CA PHE A 62 -1.50 -7.60 -3.14
C PHE A 62 -2.79 -7.91 -2.38
N ALA A 63 -3.23 -6.97 -1.53
CA ALA A 63 -4.54 -6.99 -0.91
C ALA A 63 -5.02 -5.54 -0.73
N GLY A 64 -6.13 -5.19 -1.37
CA GLY A 64 -6.58 -3.81 -1.41
C GLY A 64 -8.06 -3.62 -1.67
N PHE A 65 -8.45 -2.35 -1.77
CA PHE A 65 -9.79 -1.90 -2.15
C PHE A 65 -9.87 -1.78 -3.65
N CYS A 66 -11.00 -2.17 -4.22
CA CYS A 66 -11.32 -1.91 -5.62
C CYS A 66 -11.81 -0.45 -5.72
N ASP A 67 -11.05 0.38 -6.41
CA ASP A 67 -11.41 1.79 -6.64
C ASP A 67 -12.31 1.91 -7.87
N GLU A 68 -12.03 1.13 -8.92
CA GLU A 68 -12.75 1.19 -10.18
C GLU A 68 -12.88 -0.20 -10.80
N LEU A 69 -14.04 -0.47 -11.40
CA LEU A 69 -14.31 -1.66 -12.18
C LEU A 69 -15.02 -1.23 -13.46
N VAL A 70 -14.35 -1.42 -14.60
CA VAL A 70 -14.86 -1.05 -15.94
C VAL A 70 -15.12 -2.30 -16.76
N ARG A 71 -16.32 -2.44 -17.28
CA ARG A 71 -16.70 -3.50 -18.21
C ARG A 71 -16.63 -2.98 -19.63
N SER A 72 -15.98 -3.72 -20.50
CA SER A 72 -15.88 -3.41 -21.93
C SER A 72 -16.19 -4.62 -22.79
N VAL A 73 -16.73 -4.36 -23.95
CA VAL A 73 -16.95 -5.37 -25.00
C VAL A 73 -16.41 -4.80 -26.31
N ASP A 74 -15.52 -5.53 -26.93
CA ASP A 74 -14.93 -5.16 -28.21
C ASP A 74 -14.90 -6.36 -29.18
N GLY A 75 -14.15 -6.23 -30.30
CA GLY A 75 -14.02 -7.29 -31.29
C GLY A 75 -13.34 -8.57 -30.79
N ASP A 76 -12.58 -8.47 -29.69
CA ASP A 76 -11.83 -9.58 -29.10
C ASP A 76 -12.57 -10.25 -27.94
N GLY A 77 -13.72 -9.69 -27.51
CA GLY A 77 -14.56 -10.27 -26.48
C GLY A 77 -15.01 -9.29 -25.40
N ALA A 78 -15.46 -9.86 -24.29
CA ALA A 78 -15.86 -9.11 -23.11
C ALA A 78 -14.73 -9.14 -22.06
N PHE A 79 -14.42 -7.96 -21.51
CA PHE A 79 -13.34 -7.78 -20.54
C PHE A 79 -13.81 -6.96 -19.34
N VAL A 80 -13.15 -7.18 -18.23
CA VAL A 80 -13.27 -6.35 -17.03
C VAL A 80 -11.88 -5.84 -16.65
N SER A 81 -11.76 -4.52 -16.59
CA SER A 81 -10.57 -3.82 -16.07
C SER A 81 -10.86 -3.39 -14.64
N ILE A 82 -9.94 -3.70 -13.72
CA ILE A 82 -10.03 -3.39 -12.31
C ILE A 82 -8.81 -2.58 -11.94
N SER A 83 -9.03 -1.43 -11.28
CA SER A 83 -8.00 -0.65 -10.61
C SER A 83 -8.26 -0.69 -9.10
N ALA A 84 -7.21 -0.99 -8.34
CA ALA A 84 -7.32 -1.17 -6.90
C ALA A 84 -6.09 -0.61 -6.19
N ARG A 85 -6.25 -0.15 -4.95
CA ARG A 85 -5.16 0.34 -4.10
C ARG A 85 -5.15 -0.38 -2.75
N THR A 86 -3.94 -0.55 -2.20
CA THR A 86 -3.80 -1.10 -0.83
C THR A 86 -4.34 -0.11 0.21
N PRO A 87 -4.64 -0.57 1.45
CA PRO A 87 -5.11 0.30 2.54
C PRO A 87 -4.21 1.50 2.83
N GLY A 88 -2.92 1.44 2.45
CA GLY A 88 -1.99 2.57 2.54
C GLY A 88 -2.49 3.84 1.86
N ALA A 89 -3.36 3.73 0.85
CA ALA A 89 -4.00 4.87 0.20
C ALA A 89 -4.79 5.75 1.18
N LEU A 90 -5.39 5.17 2.22
CA LEU A 90 -6.10 5.93 3.26
C LEU A 90 -5.20 6.93 3.99
N LEU A 91 -3.91 6.65 4.08
CA LEU A 91 -2.95 7.55 4.72
C LEU A 91 -2.60 8.75 3.83
N CYS A 92 -2.69 8.59 2.51
CA CYS A 92 -2.48 9.66 1.54
C CYS A 92 -3.75 10.49 1.32
N ASP A 93 -4.92 9.83 1.28
CA ASP A 93 -6.19 10.45 0.93
C ASP A 93 -6.80 11.24 2.11
N ASN A 94 -6.37 10.97 3.35
CA ASN A 94 -6.87 11.68 4.53
C ASN A 94 -5.88 12.75 5.00
N GLU A 95 -6.41 13.96 5.20
CA GLU A 95 -5.65 15.08 5.75
C GLU A 95 -5.44 14.90 7.26
N ALA A 96 -4.21 15.13 7.72
CA ALA A 96 -3.91 15.23 9.13
C ALA A 96 -4.44 16.56 9.70
N LEU A 97 -5.25 16.50 10.75
CA LEU A 97 -5.81 17.69 11.37
C LEU A 97 -4.70 18.57 11.97
N PRO A 98 -4.73 19.90 11.75
CA PRO A 98 -3.78 20.82 12.34
C PRO A 98 -3.74 20.71 13.86
N LYS A 99 -2.58 20.41 14.42
CA LYS A 99 -2.43 20.13 15.84
C LYS A 99 -0.97 20.28 16.27
N THR A 100 -0.77 20.67 17.51
CA THR A 100 0.56 20.67 18.15
C THR A 100 0.61 19.52 19.15
N TYR A 101 1.60 18.68 19.01
CA TYR A 101 1.91 17.62 19.96
C TYR A 101 3.13 18.00 20.80
N THR A 102 3.15 17.49 22.03
CA THR A 102 4.31 17.56 22.93
C THR A 102 4.81 16.13 23.19
N ASP A 103 6.12 15.98 23.25
CA ASP A 103 6.81 14.69 23.51
C ASP A 103 6.29 13.53 22.63
N LEU A 104 6.08 13.83 21.34
CA LEU A 104 5.48 12.87 20.40
C LEU A 104 6.50 11.84 19.94
N THR A 105 6.17 10.57 20.14
CA THR A 105 6.86 9.42 19.53
C THR A 105 6.18 8.97 18.24
N ALA A 106 6.88 8.21 17.39
CA ALA A 106 6.27 7.61 16.21
C ALA A 106 5.10 6.64 16.60
N GLN A 107 5.26 5.89 17.69
CA GLN A 107 4.19 5.04 18.22
C GLN A 107 2.98 5.87 18.71
N GLY A 108 3.23 7.02 19.32
CA GLY A 108 2.20 7.95 19.76
C GLY A 108 1.37 8.48 18.58
N TYR A 109 2.04 8.91 17.51
CA TYR A 109 1.39 9.35 16.28
C TYR A 109 0.60 8.20 15.61
N PHE A 110 1.21 7.03 15.49
CA PHE A 110 0.54 5.85 14.97
C PHE A 110 -0.77 5.55 15.72
N ASN A 111 -0.73 5.53 17.02
CA ASN A 111 -1.91 5.24 17.85
C ASN A 111 -3.01 6.31 17.70
N ALA A 112 -2.63 7.58 17.53
CA ALA A 112 -3.57 8.70 17.46
C ALA A 112 -4.22 8.85 16.08
N GLU A 113 -3.43 8.72 15.00
CA GLU A 113 -3.86 9.14 13.66
C GLU A 113 -3.96 7.96 12.66
N ILE A 114 -3.13 6.93 12.80
CA ILE A 114 -3.03 5.84 11.83
C ILE A 114 -3.88 4.62 12.25
N LYS A 115 -3.80 4.23 13.50
CA LYS A 115 -4.54 3.08 14.04
C LYS A 115 -6.06 3.19 13.86
N PRO A 116 -6.69 4.37 14.02
CA PRO A 116 -8.14 4.52 13.77
C PRO A 116 -8.57 4.20 12.34
N LEU A 117 -7.65 4.25 11.36
CA LEU A 117 -7.90 3.87 9.97
C LEU A 117 -7.81 2.36 9.72
N GLY A 118 -7.63 1.56 10.77
CA GLY A 118 -7.62 0.09 10.68
C GLY A 118 -6.23 -0.54 10.60
N PHE A 119 -5.15 0.24 10.71
CA PHE A 119 -3.79 -0.31 10.77
C PHE A 119 -3.51 -0.88 12.15
N THR A 120 -2.92 -2.07 12.21
CA THR A 120 -2.73 -2.81 13.47
C THR A 120 -1.29 -2.93 13.89
N ALA A 121 -0.33 -2.74 12.99
CA ALA A 121 1.07 -3.00 13.24
C ALA A 121 1.98 -1.84 12.80
N LEU A 122 2.84 -1.41 13.71
CA LEU A 122 3.99 -0.54 13.46
C LEU A 122 5.23 -1.24 14.03
N THR A 123 6.25 -1.38 13.19
CA THR A 123 7.56 -1.91 13.60
C THR A 123 8.53 -0.73 13.65
N LEU A 124 9.17 -0.55 14.82
CA LEU A 124 10.17 0.48 15.08
C LEU A 124 11.46 -0.19 15.54
N SER A 125 12.59 0.25 15.00
CA SER A 125 13.91 -0.16 15.50
C SER A 125 14.31 0.58 16.79
N ASP A 126 13.79 1.80 16.99
CA ASP A 126 13.95 2.59 18.22
C ASP A 126 12.59 3.14 18.66
N THR A 127 12.22 2.84 19.89
CA THR A 127 10.97 3.31 20.51
C THR A 127 11.16 4.48 21.47
N SER A 128 12.41 4.88 21.73
CA SER A 128 12.74 5.89 22.74
C SER A 128 12.74 7.33 22.19
N ALA A 129 12.92 7.49 20.86
CA ALA A 129 12.99 8.80 20.24
C ALA A 129 11.63 9.52 20.31
N SER A 130 11.67 10.78 20.77
CA SER A 130 10.50 11.66 20.81
C SER A 130 10.81 13.07 20.33
N ALA A 131 9.83 13.73 19.76
CA ALA A 131 9.88 15.16 19.41
C ALA A 131 9.25 15.97 20.53
N ALA A 132 10.04 16.82 21.21
CA ALA A 132 9.54 17.67 22.29
C ALA A 132 8.36 18.54 21.88
N THR A 133 8.37 19.01 20.63
CA THR A 133 7.24 19.70 20.00
C THR A 133 7.15 19.28 18.54
N PHE A 134 5.97 18.85 18.10
CA PHE A 134 5.67 18.52 16.71
C PHE A 134 4.39 19.25 16.29
N GLN A 135 4.53 20.19 15.36
CA GLN A 135 3.41 20.97 14.86
C GLN A 135 3.01 20.48 13.47
N LEU A 136 1.75 20.07 13.35
CA LEU A 136 1.11 19.81 12.09
C LEU A 136 0.40 21.05 11.58
N ASN A 137 0.69 21.42 10.35
CA ASN A 137 -0.01 22.48 9.64
C ASN A 137 -1.07 21.87 8.73
N LYS A 138 -2.02 22.71 8.31
CA LYS A 138 -3.03 22.32 7.33
C LYS A 138 -2.38 21.96 5.99
N GLY A 139 -2.94 20.95 5.30
CA GLY A 139 -2.55 20.55 3.95
C GLY A 139 -1.59 19.37 3.87
N HIS A 140 -1.19 18.77 5.01
CA HIS A 140 -0.46 17.51 5.01
C HIS A 140 -1.41 16.32 5.11
N SER A 141 -1.15 15.28 4.33
CA SER A 141 -1.79 13.99 4.54
C SER A 141 -1.26 13.33 5.84
N ILE A 142 -1.99 12.33 6.33
CA ILE A 142 -1.53 11.55 7.50
C ILE A 142 -0.17 10.90 7.21
N TRP A 143 0.05 10.43 5.97
CA TRP A 143 1.33 9.86 5.55
C TRP A 143 2.47 10.87 5.56
N GLU A 144 2.29 12.03 4.93
CA GLU A 144 3.30 13.07 4.90
C GLU A 144 3.69 13.53 6.31
N ALA A 145 2.69 13.73 7.17
CA ALA A 145 2.93 14.09 8.56
C ALA A 145 3.72 13.02 9.32
N PHE A 146 3.40 11.75 9.10
CA PHE A 146 4.13 10.62 9.68
C PHE A 146 5.56 10.53 9.15
N SER A 147 5.76 10.71 7.85
CA SER A 147 7.09 10.72 7.22
C SER A 147 7.95 11.84 7.76
N ILE A 148 7.42 13.06 7.88
CA ILE A 148 8.13 14.20 8.49
C ILE A 148 8.53 13.87 9.93
N LEU A 149 7.64 13.28 10.72
CA LEU A 149 7.97 12.87 12.09
C LEU A 149 9.07 11.82 12.12
N CYS A 150 8.95 10.76 11.32
CA CYS A 150 9.94 9.68 11.26
C CYS A 150 11.31 10.18 10.80
N PHE A 151 11.33 11.02 9.77
CA PHE A 151 12.58 11.64 9.32
C PHE A 151 13.22 12.49 10.41
N ARG A 152 12.42 13.25 11.16
CA ARG A 152 12.93 14.06 12.28
C ARG A 152 13.48 13.23 13.44
N LEU A 153 12.84 12.08 13.74
CA LEU A 153 13.23 11.22 14.88
C LEU A 153 14.37 10.27 14.51
N TYR A 154 14.38 9.75 13.29
CA TYR A 154 15.23 8.62 12.88
C TYR A 154 16.12 8.92 11.68
N GLY A 155 15.94 10.07 11.00
CA GLY A 155 16.64 10.40 9.76
C GLY A 155 16.18 9.56 8.56
N ARG A 156 14.97 8.95 8.63
CA ARG A 156 14.44 8.05 7.63
C ARG A 156 12.94 8.18 7.45
N ASP A 157 12.51 7.83 6.22
CA ASP A 157 11.12 7.71 5.90
C ASP A 157 10.57 6.34 6.31
N PRO A 158 9.30 6.28 6.74
CA PRO A 158 8.61 5.02 6.95
C PRO A 158 8.31 4.35 5.60
N HIS A 159 8.14 3.04 5.60
CA HIS A 159 7.66 2.31 4.43
C HIS A 159 6.56 1.33 4.81
N MET A 160 5.80 0.92 3.79
CA MET A 160 4.73 -0.05 3.94
C MET A 160 5.17 -1.39 3.34
N THR A 161 5.04 -2.46 4.11
CA THR A 161 5.29 -3.81 3.62
C THR A 161 4.14 -4.33 2.76
N ALA A 162 4.36 -5.43 2.02
CA ALA A 162 3.34 -6.03 1.15
C ALA A 162 2.11 -6.53 1.92
N ASP A 163 2.26 -6.85 3.19
CA ASP A 163 1.20 -7.27 4.10
C ASP A 163 0.61 -6.10 4.93
N ASN A 164 0.79 -4.86 4.43
CA ASN A 164 0.22 -3.63 4.99
C ASN A 164 0.66 -3.31 6.43
N ARG A 165 1.90 -3.64 6.79
CA ARG A 165 2.52 -3.21 8.04
C ARG A 165 3.40 -1.99 7.82
N LEU A 166 3.34 -1.05 8.74
CA LEU A 166 4.23 0.10 8.78
C LEU A 166 5.57 -0.28 9.44
N VAL A 167 6.66 0.11 8.80
CA VAL A 167 8.02 -0.16 9.28
C VAL A 167 8.84 1.11 9.24
N VAL A 168 9.56 1.37 10.32
CA VAL A 168 10.59 2.42 10.41
C VAL A 168 11.86 1.75 10.94
N GLU A 169 12.79 1.46 10.05
CA GLU A 169 14.04 0.80 10.41
C GLU A 169 15.14 1.83 10.65
N ALA A 170 15.98 1.63 11.66
CA ALA A 170 17.20 2.42 11.79
C ALA A 170 18.19 2.05 10.68
N LEU A 171 18.97 3.03 10.20
CA LEU A 171 20.13 2.74 9.37
C LEU A 171 21.12 1.92 10.21
N THR A 172 21.21 0.64 9.93
CA THR A 172 22.39 -0.11 10.32
C THR A 172 23.49 0.32 9.36
N GLY A 173 24.56 0.92 9.89
CA GLY A 173 25.63 1.54 9.08
C GLY A 173 26.43 0.57 8.21
N ASP A 174 26.00 -0.67 8.12
CA ASP A 174 26.68 -1.78 7.44
C ASP A 174 25.89 -2.34 6.22
N ASP A 175 24.72 -1.81 5.89
CA ASP A 175 24.04 -2.22 4.69
C ASP A 175 24.66 -1.53 3.46
N PRO A 176 25.50 -2.22 2.68
CA PRO A 176 26.03 -1.65 1.45
C PRO A 176 24.86 -1.39 0.51
N PHE A 177 24.73 -0.14 0.05
CA PHE A 177 23.80 0.18 -1.03
C PHE A 177 24.30 -0.50 -2.31
N ILE A 178 23.81 -1.70 -2.59
CA ILE A 178 24.19 -2.44 -3.79
C ILE A 178 23.28 -1.97 -4.92
N ILE A 179 23.82 -1.13 -5.80
CA ILE A 179 23.20 -0.89 -7.09
C ILE A 179 23.56 -2.07 -7.99
N SER A 180 22.66 -3.02 -8.14
CA SER A 180 22.82 -4.12 -9.08
C SER A 180 22.28 -3.71 -10.45
N ASN A 181 23.12 -3.78 -11.47
CA ASN A 181 22.71 -3.64 -12.87
C ASN A 181 22.17 -4.95 -13.47
N GLU A 182 21.91 -5.95 -12.64
CA GLU A 182 21.32 -7.19 -13.13
C GLU A 182 19.86 -6.97 -13.52
N VAL A 183 19.64 -6.90 -14.83
CA VAL A 183 18.31 -6.99 -15.42
C VAL A 183 17.87 -8.44 -15.30
N THR A 184 17.13 -8.77 -14.26
CA THR A 184 16.43 -10.04 -14.19
C THR A 184 15.36 -10.07 -15.27
N LYS A 185 15.28 -11.16 -16.03
CA LYS A 185 14.35 -11.33 -17.18
C LYS A 185 12.85 -11.29 -16.81
N THR A 186 12.50 -11.01 -15.57
CA THR A 186 11.12 -11.07 -15.04
C THR A 186 10.67 -9.83 -14.27
N GLY A 187 11.36 -8.71 -14.36
CA GLY A 187 10.88 -7.50 -13.69
C GLY A 187 11.67 -6.27 -14.09
N VAL A 188 11.01 -5.25 -14.56
CA VAL A 188 11.60 -3.93 -14.70
C VAL A 188 11.44 -3.21 -13.36
N ALA A 189 12.43 -3.33 -12.48
CA ALA A 189 12.54 -2.42 -11.37
C ALA A 189 13.04 -1.08 -11.89
N ARG A 190 12.18 -0.08 -11.96
CA ARG A 190 12.59 1.30 -12.19
C ARG A 190 12.89 1.92 -10.83
N TYR A 191 14.15 2.15 -10.57
CA TYR A 191 14.59 3.03 -9.50
C TYR A 191 14.71 4.45 -10.07
N CYS A 192 13.98 5.39 -9.51
CA CYS A 192 14.22 6.82 -9.68
C CYS A 192 15.04 7.34 -8.51
#